data_937337c2e24160262b1e0a508abf48f2
#
_entry.id   937337c2e24160262b1e0a508abf48f2
#
_cell.length_a   1.000
_cell.length_b   1.000
_cell.length_c   1.000
_cell.angle_alpha   90.00
_cell.angle_beta   90.00
_cell.angle_gamma   90.00
#
_symmetry.space_group_name_H-M   'P 1'
#
loop_
_entity.id
_entity.type
_entity.pdbx_description
1 polymer ?
#
loop_
_entity_poly.entity_id
_entity_poly.type
_entity_poly.pdbx_seq_one_letter_code
_entity_poly.pdbx_strand_id
1 'polypeptide(L)'
;MPSEKTIYELNDIELLTLAAEAVDIVWSTIDHSGVWVIPPNDDSGKLTCWNPLTDDGAALRLAVKLQIPFSFDSIEANAGGYKYGASVVYSADTYADARRAIVLAAATLVYKKNPA
;
A
#
# COMPACT_ATOMS: atom_id res chain seq x y z
N MET A 1 -12.47 -19.61 -17.14
CA MET A 1 -11.98 -18.28 -16.85
C MET A 1 -11.71 -18.14 -15.36
N PRO A 2 -10.48 -17.89 -14.98
CA PRO A 2 -10.26 -17.59 -13.59
C PRO A 2 -10.95 -16.28 -13.25
N SER A 3 -11.64 -16.25 -12.14
CA SER A 3 -12.22 -15.02 -11.66
C SER A 3 -11.10 -14.10 -11.17
N GLU A 4 -11.24 -12.82 -11.41
CA GLU A 4 -10.27 -11.85 -10.92
C GLU A 4 -10.37 -11.75 -9.41
N LYS A 5 -9.22 -11.62 -8.78
CA LYS A 5 -9.16 -11.34 -7.35
C LYS A 5 -9.64 -9.92 -7.08
N THR A 6 -10.40 -9.74 -6.02
CA THR A 6 -10.65 -8.40 -5.51
C THR A 6 -9.38 -7.89 -4.86
N ILE A 7 -9.33 -6.58 -4.63
CA ILE A 7 -8.17 -5.98 -3.96
C ILE A 7 -7.91 -6.61 -2.58
N TYR A 8 -8.96 -7.07 -1.91
CA TYR A 8 -8.86 -7.67 -0.58
C TYR A 8 -8.30 -9.09 -0.60
N GLU A 9 -8.28 -9.73 -1.77
CA GLU A 9 -7.76 -11.09 -1.92
C GLU A 9 -6.28 -11.12 -2.28
N LEU A 10 -5.68 -9.96 -2.57
CA LEU A 10 -4.27 -9.87 -2.93
C LEU A 10 -3.40 -10.08 -1.68
N ASN A 11 -2.27 -10.75 -1.87
CA ASN A 11 -1.31 -10.92 -0.79
C ASN A 11 -0.48 -9.66 -0.59
N ASP A 12 0.34 -9.63 0.46
CA ASP A 12 1.11 -8.45 0.82
C ASP A 12 2.10 -8.04 -0.27
N ILE A 13 2.75 -9.01 -0.93
CA ILE A 13 3.69 -8.71 -2.01
C ILE A 13 2.96 -8.07 -3.19
N GLU A 14 1.79 -8.60 -3.55
CA GLU A 14 0.97 -8.02 -4.62
C GLU A 14 0.52 -6.60 -4.28
N LEU A 15 0.09 -6.38 -3.04
CA LEU A 15 -0.34 -5.06 -2.58
C LEU A 15 0.81 -4.06 -2.59
N LEU A 16 1.99 -4.47 -2.10
CA LEU A 16 3.17 -3.61 -2.09
C LEU A 16 3.63 -3.26 -3.49
N THR A 17 3.56 -4.21 -4.42
CA THR A 17 3.90 -3.96 -5.82
C THR A 17 3.01 -2.87 -6.41
N LEU A 18 1.70 -2.98 -6.21
CA LEU A 18 0.75 -1.99 -6.71
C LEU A 18 0.93 -0.63 -6.04
N ALA A 19 1.15 -0.61 -4.73
CA ALA A 19 1.37 0.63 -4.02
C ALA A 19 2.65 1.32 -4.49
N ALA A 20 3.72 0.58 -4.74
CA ALA A 20 4.96 1.12 -5.28
C ALA A 20 4.74 1.73 -6.67
N GLU A 21 3.96 1.06 -7.52
CA GLU A 21 3.60 1.59 -8.83
C GLU A 21 2.81 2.88 -8.71
N ALA A 22 1.92 2.97 -7.73
CA ALA A 22 1.09 4.16 -7.53
C ALA A 22 1.92 5.41 -7.24
N VAL A 23 3.10 5.26 -6.63
CA VAL A 23 3.98 6.39 -6.30
C VAL A 23 5.28 6.39 -7.12
N ASP A 24 5.32 5.61 -8.18
CA ASP A 24 6.44 5.57 -9.13
C ASP A 24 7.79 5.23 -8.48
N ILE A 25 7.77 4.36 -7.49
CA ILE A 25 9.01 3.89 -6.86
C ILE A 25 9.75 2.96 -7.83
N VAL A 26 11.03 3.25 -8.03
CA VAL A 26 11.93 2.37 -8.79
C VAL A 26 12.53 1.38 -7.80
N TRP A 27 12.32 0.08 -8.03
CA TRP A 27 12.73 -0.93 -7.07
C TRP A 27 13.50 -2.07 -7.75
N SER A 28 14.32 -2.75 -6.94
CA SER A 28 15.14 -3.87 -7.38
C SER A 28 14.40 -5.19 -7.21
N THR A 29 13.87 -5.43 -6.00
CA THR A 29 13.17 -6.68 -5.68
C THR A 29 12.13 -6.43 -4.60
N ILE A 30 11.17 -7.32 -4.48
CA ILE A 30 10.13 -7.29 -3.45
C ILE A 30 10.13 -8.65 -2.76
N ASP A 31 10.15 -8.64 -1.43
CA ASP A 31 10.07 -9.85 -0.62
C ASP A 31 9.19 -9.61 0.62
N HIS A 32 9.24 -10.52 1.58
CA HIS A 32 8.43 -10.42 2.79
C HIS A 32 8.77 -9.21 3.67
N SER A 33 9.98 -8.65 3.52
CA SER A 33 10.39 -7.47 4.26
C SER A 33 9.84 -6.19 3.65
N GLY A 34 9.52 -6.20 2.37
CA GLY A 34 8.98 -5.06 1.65
C GLY A 34 9.61 -4.87 0.28
N VAL A 35 9.57 -3.63 -0.18
CA VAL A 35 10.10 -3.23 -1.49
C VAL A 35 11.52 -2.70 -1.30
N TRP A 36 12.48 -3.32 -1.96
CA TRP A 36 13.89 -2.90 -1.89
C TRP A 36 14.16 -1.87 -2.97
N VAL A 37 14.29 -0.63 -2.53
CA VAL A 37 14.32 0.56 -3.40
C VAL A 37 15.75 0.98 -3.66
N ILE A 38 16.02 1.37 -4.92
CA ILE A 38 17.29 1.99 -5.31
C ILE A 38 17.17 3.48 -5.01
N PRO A 39 17.92 4.02 -4.01
CA PRO A 39 17.78 5.43 -3.66
C PRO A 39 18.25 6.31 -4.83
N PRO A 40 17.49 7.37 -5.18
CA PRO A 40 17.93 8.29 -6.20
C PRO A 40 19.19 9.03 -5.75
N ASN A 41 20.13 9.22 -6.65
CA ASN A 41 21.39 9.96 -6.41
C ASN A 41 22.31 9.31 -5.38
N ASP A 42 22.17 8.02 -5.12
CA ASP A 42 23.03 7.30 -4.21
C ASP A 42 23.81 6.23 -5.00
N ASP A 43 25.10 6.48 -5.17
CA ASP A 43 25.99 5.60 -5.93
C ASP A 43 26.54 4.43 -5.14
N SER A 44 26.17 4.31 -3.87
CA SER A 44 26.68 3.23 -3.00
C SER A 44 26.14 1.87 -3.39
N GLY A 45 25.06 1.81 -4.15
CA GLY A 45 24.36 0.57 -4.49
C GLY A 45 23.57 0.00 -3.32
N LYS A 46 23.45 0.73 -2.23
CA LYS A 46 22.79 0.28 -1.03
C LYS A 46 21.27 0.44 -1.18
N LEU A 47 20.55 -0.68 -1.04
CA LEU A 47 19.10 -0.67 -1.14
C LEU A 47 18.47 -0.26 0.18
N THR A 48 17.34 0.44 0.10
CA THR A 48 16.53 0.80 1.26
C THR A 48 15.22 0.05 1.20
N CYS A 49 14.77 -0.48 2.32
CA CYS A 49 13.51 -1.21 2.37
C CYS A 49 12.35 -0.24 2.62
N TRP A 50 11.34 -0.32 1.75
CA TRP A 50 10.12 0.46 1.86
C TRP A 50 8.96 -0.50 2.11
N ASN A 51 8.29 -0.33 3.24
CA ASN A 51 7.16 -1.21 3.56
C ASN A 51 6.09 -0.45 4.35
N PRO A 52 5.11 0.15 3.65
CA PRO A 52 4.02 0.87 4.33
C PRO A 52 3.05 -0.04 5.09
N LEU A 53 3.14 -1.37 4.93
CA LEU A 53 2.34 -2.28 5.75
C LEU A 53 2.88 -2.42 7.17
N THR A 54 4.18 -2.16 7.38
CA THR A 54 4.84 -2.33 8.69
C THR A 54 5.43 -1.05 9.26
N ASP A 55 5.58 0.00 8.44
CA ASP A 55 6.20 1.25 8.84
C ASP A 55 5.18 2.39 8.76
N ASP A 56 4.83 2.95 9.92
CA ASP A 56 3.86 4.05 10.02
C ASP A 56 4.28 5.26 9.18
N GLY A 57 5.56 5.60 9.21
CA GLY A 57 6.06 6.74 8.43
C GLY A 57 5.91 6.52 6.93
N ALA A 58 6.22 5.31 6.46
CA ALA A 58 6.05 4.97 5.05
C ALA A 58 4.57 5.03 4.65
N ALA A 59 3.68 4.53 5.50
CA ALA A 59 2.24 4.57 5.25
C ALA A 59 1.73 6.01 5.21
N LEU A 60 2.16 6.84 6.14
CA LEU A 60 1.75 8.24 6.17
C LEU A 60 2.25 8.98 4.93
N ARG A 61 3.51 8.78 4.54
CA ARG A 61 4.07 9.40 3.33
C ARG A 61 3.33 8.95 2.08
N LEU A 62 2.94 7.68 2.02
CA LEU A 62 2.14 7.14 0.92
C LEU A 62 0.79 7.86 0.83
N ALA A 63 0.10 8.01 1.96
CA ALA A 63 -1.19 8.69 2.01
C ALA A 63 -1.06 10.16 1.59
N VAL A 64 -0.03 10.85 2.07
CA VAL A 64 0.19 12.25 1.75
C VAL A 64 0.51 12.44 0.27
N LYS A 65 1.38 11.62 -0.28
CA LYS A 65 1.76 11.72 -1.69
C LYS A 65 0.58 11.53 -2.62
N LEU A 66 -0.29 10.58 -2.32
CA LEU A 66 -1.46 10.27 -3.14
C LEU A 66 -2.71 11.03 -2.70
N GLN A 67 -2.59 11.83 -1.64
CA GLN A 67 -3.71 12.59 -1.06
C GLN A 67 -4.88 11.66 -0.70
N ILE A 68 -4.55 10.53 -0.07
CA ILE A 68 -5.54 9.56 0.38
C ILE A 68 -6.08 9.99 1.74
N PRO A 69 -7.37 10.37 1.85
CA PRO A 69 -7.94 10.63 3.17
C PRO A 69 -8.08 9.32 3.93
N PHE A 70 -7.90 9.36 5.23
CA PHE A 70 -8.15 8.18 6.05
C PHE A 70 -8.81 8.60 7.36
N SER A 71 -9.62 7.70 7.90
CA SER A 71 -10.40 7.96 9.10
C SER A 71 -10.64 6.66 9.86
N PHE A 72 -11.15 6.80 11.05
CA PHE A 72 -11.42 5.67 11.92
C PHE A 72 -12.85 5.76 12.40
N ASP A 73 -13.55 4.64 12.47
CA ASP A 73 -14.81 4.56 13.19
C ASP A 73 -14.66 3.53 14.31
N SER A 74 -15.75 3.09 14.89
CA SER A 74 -15.70 2.23 16.07
C SER A 74 -15.23 0.80 15.80
N ILE A 75 -15.24 0.36 14.53
CA ILE A 75 -14.94 -1.03 14.20
C ILE A 75 -13.94 -1.20 13.07
N GLU A 76 -13.62 -0.14 12.32
CA GLU A 76 -12.74 -0.29 11.16
C GLU A 76 -11.95 0.98 10.86
N ALA A 77 -10.80 0.79 10.19
CA ALA A 77 -10.02 1.87 9.62
C ALA A 77 -10.43 2.03 8.16
N ASN A 78 -10.55 3.27 7.70
CA ASN A 78 -10.99 3.59 6.35
C ASN A 78 -9.99 4.50 5.66
N ALA A 79 -9.75 4.27 4.37
CA ALA A 79 -8.86 5.11 3.57
C ALA A 79 -9.40 5.23 2.16
N GLY A 80 -9.06 6.33 1.46
CA GLY A 80 -9.39 6.53 0.06
C GLY A 80 -10.73 7.17 -0.25
N GLY A 81 -11.59 7.31 0.74
CA GLY A 81 -12.89 7.97 0.59
C GLY A 81 -13.81 7.27 -0.40
N TYR A 82 -14.60 8.06 -1.11
CA TYR A 82 -15.68 7.59 -1.97
C TYR A 82 -15.28 6.70 -3.14
N LYS A 83 -14.25 7.10 -3.88
CA LYS A 83 -13.92 6.46 -5.15
C LYS A 83 -13.06 5.23 -5.01
N TYR A 84 -12.15 5.27 -4.07
CA TYR A 84 -11.10 4.25 -3.93
C TYR A 84 -11.05 3.73 -2.51
N GLY A 85 -12.19 3.79 -1.82
CA GLY A 85 -12.25 3.46 -0.41
C GLY A 85 -11.87 2.02 -0.12
N ALA A 86 -11.11 1.86 0.94
CA ALA A 86 -10.77 0.57 1.50
C ALA A 86 -11.05 0.60 2.99
N SER A 87 -11.55 -0.50 3.50
CA SER A 87 -11.88 -0.63 4.93
C SER A 87 -11.23 -1.88 5.49
N VAL A 88 -10.68 -1.76 6.69
CA VAL A 88 -10.11 -2.89 7.40
C VAL A 88 -10.72 -2.95 8.80
N VAL A 89 -11.42 -4.03 9.09
CA VAL A 89 -12.01 -4.24 10.41
C VAL A 89 -10.89 -4.43 11.42
N TYR A 90 -11.03 -3.82 12.59
CA TYR A 90 -9.97 -3.84 13.59
C TYR A 90 -9.65 -5.27 14.03
N SER A 91 -8.35 -5.53 14.06
CA SER A 91 -7.76 -6.72 14.66
C SER A 91 -7.18 -6.32 16.03
N ALA A 92 -6.23 -7.11 16.53
CA ALA A 92 -5.52 -6.78 17.77
C ALA A 92 -4.57 -5.58 17.60
N ASP A 93 -4.18 -5.24 16.37
CA ASP A 93 -3.24 -4.15 16.07
C ASP A 93 -3.89 -3.13 15.13
N THR A 94 -4.45 -2.07 15.73
CA THR A 94 -5.14 -1.02 14.97
C THR A 94 -4.19 -0.20 14.11
N TYR A 95 -2.91 -0.10 14.48
CA TYR A 95 -1.91 0.57 13.63
C TYR A 95 -1.70 -0.21 12.34
N ALA A 96 -1.57 -1.53 12.45
CA ALA A 96 -1.44 -2.38 11.27
C ALA A 96 -2.68 -2.29 10.38
N ASP A 97 -3.86 -2.22 10.99
CA ASP A 97 -5.12 -2.10 10.24
C ASP A 97 -5.18 -0.78 9.48
N ALA A 98 -4.76 0.32 10.10
CA ALA A 98 -4.71 1.63 9.46
C ALA A 98 -3.71 1.63 8.30
N ARG A 99 -2.53 1.08 8.50
CA ARG A 99 -1.52 0.97 7.45
C ARG A 99 -2.06 0.15 6.27
N ARG A 100 -2.71 -0.96 6.57
CA ARG A 100 -3.27 -1.82 5.53
C ARG A 100 -4.36 -1.11 4.74
N ALA A 101 -5.23 -0.35 5.39
CA ALA A 101 -6.27 0.42 4.71
C ALA A 101 -5.66 1.42 3.73
N ILE A 102 -4.59 2.11 4.13
CA ILE A 102 -3.90 3.07 3.27
C ILE A 102 -3.28 2.36 2.06
N VAL A 103 -2.60 1.23 2.29
CA VAL A 103 -1.98 0.46 1.20
C VAL A 103 -3.03 -0.08 0.24
N LEU A 104 -4.14 -0.58 0.75
CA LEU A 104 -5.25 -1.05 -0.08
C LEU A 104 -5.80 0.07 -0.96
N ALA A 105 -5.98 1.27 -0.41
CA ALA A 105 -6.46 2.41 -1.18
C ALA A 105 -5.47 2.80 -2.27
N ALA A 106 -4.18 2.83 -1.94
CA ALA A 106 -3.12 3.13 -2.92
C ALA A 106 -3.10 2.09 -4.04
N ALA A 107 -3.14 0.81 -3.68
CA ALA A 107 -3.14 -0.28 -4.65
C ALA A 107 -4.37 -0.22 -5.56
N THR A 108 -5.50 0.18 -5.03
CA THR A 108 -6.75 0.29 -5.80
C THR A 108 -6.61 1.28 -6.95
N LEU A 109 -5.85 2.35 -6.78
CA LEU A 109 -5.64 3.34 -7.83
C LEU A 109 -5.03 2.71 -9.08
N VAL A 110 -4.07 1.82 -8.90
CA VAL A 110 -3.41 1.12 -10.01
C VAL A 110 -4.25 -0.06 -10.48
N TYR A 111 -4.79 -0.80 -9.55
CA TYR A 111 -5.57 -2.01 -9.85
C TYR A 111 -6.77 -1.72 -10.73
N LYS A 112 -7.44 -0.60 -10.49
CA LYS A 112 -8.59 -0.19 -11.30
C LYS A 112 -8.21 0.37 -12.66
N LYS A 113 -6.97 0.86 -12.82
CA LYS A 113 -6.49 1.36 -14.10
C LYS A 113 -6.16 0.25 -15.08
N ASN A 114 -6.00 -0.97 -14.60
CA ASN A 114 -5.66 -2.12 -15.43
C ASN A 114 -6.76 -3.17 -15.36
N PRO A 115 -7.95 -2.86 -15.85
CA PRO A 115 -9.03 -3.85 -15.89
C PRO A 115 -8.61 -4.97 -16.82
N ALA A 116 -8.83 -6.18 -16.40
CA ALA A 116 -8.51 -7.33 -17.23
C ALA A 116 -9.49 -7.39 -18.42
#